data_44d69b043c23e467ef3f4c6fa7bf08c5
#
_entry.id   44d69b043c23e467ef3f4c6fa7bf08c5
#
_cell.length_a   1.000
_cell.length_b   1.000
_cell.length_c   1.000
_cell.angle_alpha   90.00
_cell.angle_beta   90.00
_cell.angle_gamma   90.00
#
_symmetry.space_group_name_H-M   'P 1'
#
loop_
_entity.id
_entity.type
_entity.pdbx_description
1 polymer ?
#
loop_
_entity_poly.entity_id
_entity_poly.type
_entity_poly.pdbx_seq_one_letter_code
_entity_poly.pdbx_strand_id
1 'polypeptide(L)'
;MKLGDLTVNRLGFGAMRVIDNGSIWGEPSDRAKALKVLRRAVELGVNFFDTAESYGPHTSELLIAEALHPYPKGFVIGTKCGIARPSANRWDADGRPEKLKQDLEGSLKRLRLERIDLYQLHAVDPKVPLEVSLGALADMQREGKIRHIGVSNFNINQLERARKVASIVSVQNRYSIVDRASDDVVDYCEKHGMAFLPWYPLGDGQVLNGSKVKKLALKIGATPAQVAIAWLLARSPVMLPIPGTSSVEHLEENVAAASLELSAGELSLL
;
A
#
# COMPACT_ATOMS: atom_id res chain seq x y z
N MET A 1 -8.43 9.84 7.50
CA MET A 1 -8.88 10.13 6.14
C MET A 1 -9.95 9.14 5.69
N LYS A 2 -10.62 9.39 4.56
CA LYS A 2 -11.58 8.44 3.99
C LYS A 2 -10.92 7.54 2.94
N LEU A 3 -11.33 6.27 2.95
CA LEU A 3 -11.02 5.25 1.96
C LEU A 3 -12.36 4.59 1.58
N GLY A 4 -13.03 5.14 0.57
CA GLY A 4 -14.45 4.90 0.38
C GLY A 4 -15.26 5.36 1.59
N ASP A 5 -16.07 4.47 2.16
CA ASP A 5 -16.83 4.72 3.40
C ASP A 5 -16.05 4.37 4.68
N LEU A 6 -14.83 3.79 4.54
CA LEU A 6 -13.96 3.47 5.64
C LEU A 6 -13.23 4.71 6.19
N THR A 7 -12.85 4.66 7.45
CA THR A 7 -12.01 5.69 8.07
C THR A 7 -10.67 5.07 8.47
N VAL A 8 -9.59 5.60 7.91
CA VAL A 8 -8.22 5.16 8.19
C VAL A 8 -7.37 6.35 8.67
N ASN A 9 -6.35 6.07 9.46
CA ASN A 9 -5.33 7.05 9.81
C ASN A 9 -4.51 7.40 8.55
N ARG A 10 -3.90 8.58 8.52
CA ARG A 10 -3.19 9.05 7.32
C ARG A 10 -1.84 8.38 7.07
N LEU A 11 -1.47 7.41 7.90
CA LEU A 11 -0.30 6.56 7.72
C LEU A 11 -0.75 5.10 7.87
N GLY A 12 -0.51 4.30 6.83
CA GLY A 12 -0.69 2.86 6.84
C GLY A 12 0.63 2.11 7.01
N PHE A 13 0.56 0.79 6.97
CA PHE A 13 1.72 -0.11 7.01
C PHE A 13 1.78 -0.98 5.76
N GLY A 14 2.91 -0.92 5.02
CA GLY A 14 3.19 -1.79 3.87
C GLY A 14 3.82 -3.10 4.31
N ALA A 15 3.09 -4.21 4.21
CA ALA A 15 3.52 -5.49 4.73
C ALA A 15 4.45 -6.30 3.79
N MET A 16 4.89 -5.72 2.67
CA MET A 16 5.84 -6.40 1.78
C MET A 16 7.18 -6.69 2.48
N ARG A 17 7.69 -5.73 3.26
CA ARG A 17 9.01 -5.81 3.91
C ARG A 17 9.04 -6.63 5.19
N VAL A 18 7.91 -7.16 5.67
CA VAL A 18 7.94 -8.13 6.78
C VAL A 18 8.59 -9.46 6.35
N ILE A 19 8.68 -9.70 5.03
CA ILE A 19 9.42 -10.82 4.45
C ILE A 19 10.86 -10.35 4.23
N ASP A 20 11.61 -10.25 5.32
CA ASP A 20 12.99 -9.73 5.36
C ASP A 20 13.99 -10.83 5.03
N ASN A 21 14.00 -11.30 3.77
CA ASN A 21 14.92 -12.34 3.30
C ASN A 21 15.67 -11.95 2.00
N GLY A 22 15.66 -10.64 1.67
CA GLY A 22 16.34 -10.10 0.50
C GLY A 22 15.63 -10.32 -0.84
N SER A 23 14.64 -11.22 -0.92
CA SER A 23 13.97 -11.57 -2.19
C SER A 23 12.46 -11.38 -2.19
N ILE A 24 11.84 -11.14 -1.03
CA ILE A 24 10.38 -11.12 -0.85
C ILE A 24 9.75 -12.42 -1.38
N TRP A 25 10.40 -13.54 -1.08
CA TRP A 25 10.02 -14.88 -1.53
C TRP A 25 10.17 -15.89 -0.39
N GLY A 26 9.12 -16.70 -0.15
CA GLY A 26 9.10 -17.67 0.95
C GLY A 26 8.91 -17.02 2.31
N GLU A 27 9.49 -17.61 3.33
CA GLU A 27 9.37 -17.19 4.72
C GLU A 27 10.34 -16.04 5.06
N PRO A 28 10.00 -15.18 6.05
CA PRO A 28 10.95 -14.20 6.56
C PRO A 28 12.15 -14.86 7.22
N SER A 29 13.28 -14.15 7.24
CA SER A 29 14.50 -14.63 7.93
C SER A 29 14.27 -14.84 9.43
N ASP A 30 13.43 -14.02 10.04
CA ASP A 30 12.99 -14.13 11.45
C ASP A 30 11.49 -13.93 11.53
N ARG A 31 10.76 -15.04 11.66
CA ARG A 31 9.28 -15.02 11.76
C ARG A 31 8.80 -14.33 13.04
N ALA A 32 9.47 -14.53 14.17
CA ALA A 32 9.09 -13.91 15.44
C ALA A 32 9.22 -12.39 15.38
N LYS A 33 10.30 -11.89 14.77
CA LYS A 33 10.51 -10.47 14.50
C LYS A 33 9.42 -9.90 13.58
N ALA A 34 9.06 -10.60 12.49
CA ALA A 34 8.00 -10.19 11.57
C ALA A 34 6.65 -10.03 12.31
N LEU A 35 6.27 -11.02 13.11
CA LEU A 35 5.04 -10.96 13.92
C LEU A 35 5.08 -9.82 14.95
N LYS A 36 6.23 -9.57 15.57
CA LYS A 36 6.41 -8.47 16.53
C LYS A 36 6.19 -7.11 15.85
N VAL A 37 6.73 -6.89 14.66
CA VAL A 37 6.54 -5.65 13.88
C VAL A 37 5.07 -5.43 13.56
N LEU A 38 4.35 -6.47 13.09
CA LEU A 38 2.92 -6.37 12.76
C LEU A 38 2.08 -6.00 13.99
N ARG A 39 2.30 -6.64 15.13
CA ARG A 39 1.60 -6.31 16.38
C ARG A 39 1.91 -4.90 16.85
N ARG A 40 3.20 -4.52 16.80
CA ARG A 40 3.63 -3.18 17.22
C ARG A 40 3.03 -2.08 16.37
N ALA A 41 2.82 -2.29 15.07
CA ALA A 41 2.14 -1.32 14.22
C ALA A 41 0.72 -1.01 14.70
N VAL A 42 -0.03 -2.05 15.10
CA VAL A 42 -1.39 -1.87 15.66
C VAL A 42 -1.35 -1.16 17.02
N GLU A 43 -0.40 -1.50 17.90
CA GLU A 43 -0.21 -0.83 19.20
C GLU A 43 0.09 0.67 19.04
N LEU A 44 0.79 1.05 17.96
CA LEU A 44 1.08 2.44 17.59
C LEU A 44 -0.10 3.15 16.89
N GLY A 45 -1.24 2.49 16.76
CA GLY A 45 -2.46 3.07 16.18
C GLY A 45 -2.56 2.98 14.66
N VAL A 46 -1.69 2.23 13.98
CA VAL A 46 -1.85 1.98 12.55
C VAL A 46 -3.06 1.06 12.35
N ASN A 47 -4.06 1.55 11.61
CA ASN A 47 -5.30 0.83 11.37
C ASN A 47 -5.55 0.47 9.89
N PHE A 48 -4.58 0.73 9.02
CA PHE A 48 -4.59 0.30 7.62
C PHE A 48 -3.33 -0.48 7.28
N PHE A 49 -3.48 -1.72 6.83
CA PHE A 49 -2.40 -2.56 6.37
C PHE A 49 -2.57 -2.87 4.88
N ASP A 50 -1.52 -2.62 4.10
CA ASP A 50 -1.43 -2.95 2.69
C ASP A 50 -0.55 -4.19 2.49
N THR A 51 -1.11 -5.22 1.89
CA THR A 51 -0.42 -6.46 1.52
C THR A 51 -0.72 -6.86 0.09
N ALA A 52 -0.33 -8.05 -0.32
CA ALA A 52 -0.71 -8.68 -1.59
C ALA A 52 -0.56 -10.20 -1.50
N GLU A 53 -1.35 -10.93 -2.29
CA GLU A 53 -1.22 -12.38 -2.43
C GLU A 53 0.17 -12.78 -2.97
N SER A 54 0.76 -11.92 -3.81
CA SER A 54 2.06 -12.12 -4.45
C SER A 54 3.27 -11.89 -3.51
N TYR A 55 3.04 -11.40 -2.28
CA TYR A 55 4.13 -11.19 -1.32
C TYR A 55 4.46 -12.47 -0.56
N GLY A 56 5.59 -13.08 -0.94
CA GLY A 56 6.11 -14.29 -0.35
C GLY A 56 6.02 -15.61 -1.14
N PRO A 57 5.25 -15.86 -2.23
CA PRO A 57 3.83 -15.55 -2.34
C PRO A 57 3.01 -16.09 -1.15
N HIS A 58 1.95 -15.38 -0.84
CA HIS A 58 1.00 -15.68 0.23
C HIS A 58 1.49 -15.44 1.67
N THR A 59 2.81 -15.47 1.92
CA THR A 59 3.40 -15.42 3.27
C THR A 59 3.01 -14.16 4.04
N SER A 60 2.97 -12.98 3.36
CA SER A 60 2.60 -11.73 4.03
C SER A 60 1.17 -11.76 4.58
N GLU A 61 0.20 -12.29 3.82
CA GLU A 61 -1.18 -12.44 4.29
C GLU A 61 -1.30 -13.43 5.46
N LEU A 62 -0.55 -14.53 5.42
CA LEU A 62 -0.52 -15.51 6.51
C LEU A 62 0.08 -14.91 7.79
N LEU A 63 1.16 -14.14 7.68
CA LEU A 63 1.77 -13.44 8.83
C LEU A 63 0.83 -12.42 9.45
N ILE A 64 0.09 -11.65 8.64
CA ILE A 64 -0.92 -10.70 9.13
C ILE A 64 -1.99 -11.44 9.92
N ALA A 65 -2.54 -12.52 9.37
CA ALA A 65 -3.57 -13.31 10.05
C ALA A 65 -3.06 -13.96 11.33
N GLU A 66 -1.83 -14.48 11.34
CA GLU A 66 -1.22 -15.07 12.56
C GLU A 66 -0.95 -14.03 13.64
N ALA A 67 -0.50 -12.83 13.24
CA ALA A 67 -0.18 -11.78 14.19
C ALA A 67 -1.41 -11.14 14.81
N LEU A 68 -2.51 -10.95 14.04
CA LEU A 68 -3.56 -9.98 14.33
C LEU A 68 -4.97 -10.55 14.39
N HIS A 69 -5.21 -11.80 13.93
CA HIS A 69 -6.55 -12.37 14.00
C HIS A 69 -6.85 -12.91 15.42
N PRO A 70 -8.03 -12.58 16.03
CA PRO A 70 -9.10 -11.73 15.50
C PRO A 70 -8.70 -10.26 15.39
N TYR A 71 -9.07 -9.63 14.28
CA TYR A 71 -8.65 -8.26 13.98
C TYR A 71 -9.30 -7.23 14.91
N PRO A 72 -8.58 -6.18 15.32
CA PRO A 72 -9.16 -5.10 16.12
C PRO A 72 -10.32 -4.39 15.40
N LYS A 73 -11.26 -3.86 16.16
CA LYS A 73 -12.37 -3.07 15.59
C LYS A 73 -11.83 -1.85 14.83
N GLY A 74 -12.32 -1.65 13.61
CA GLY A 74 -11.88 -0.53 12.75
C GLY A 74 -10.55 -0.77 12.03
N PHE A 75 -9.99 -1.98 12.14
CA PHE A 75 -8.82 -2.38 11.36
C PHE A 75 -9.20 -2.65 9.91
N VAL A 76 -8.42 -2.15 8.97
CA VAL A 76 -8.69 -2.21 7.52
C VAL A 76 -7.54 -2.90 6.81
N ILE A 77 -7.86 -3.88 5.99
CA ILE A 77 -6.88 -4.62 5.18
C ILE A 77 -7.09 -4.33 3.70
N GLY A 78 -6.04 -3.81 3.07
CA GLY A 78 -5.89 -3.78 1.61
C GLY A 78 -5.00 -4.92 1.14
N THR A 79 -5.50 -5.73 0.20
CA THR A 79 -4.66 -6.72 -0.50
C THR A 79 -4.84 -6.61 -2.00
N LYS A 80 -4.07 -7.37 -2.79
CA LYS A 80 -4.00 -7.20 -4.23
C LYS A 80 -4.07 -8.55 -4.95
N CYS A 81 -4.49 -8.51 -6.23
CA CYS A 81 -4.58 -9.65 -7.12
C CYS A 81 -3.97 -9.36 -8.49
N GLY A 82 -3.82 -10.38 -9.30
CA GLY A 82 -3.45 -10.24 -10.71
C GLY A 82 -1.95 -10.17 -10.95
N ILE A 83 -1.12 -10.65 -10.03
CA ILE A 83 0.30 -10.90 -10.22
C ILE A 83 0.60 -12.38 -9.97
N ALA A 84 1.09 -13.08 -10.97
CA ALA A 84 1.65 -14.40 -10.81
C ALA A 84 3.14 -14.32 -10.45
N ARG A 85 3.56 -15.13 -9.48
CA ARG A 85 4.95 -15.21 -9.01
C ARG A 85 5.51 -16.61 -9.27
N PRO A 86 5.98 -16.92 -10.51
CA PRO A 86 6.54 -18.24 -10.82
C PRO A 86 7.93 -18.45 -10.21
N SER A 87 8.63 -17.39 -9.83
CA SER A 87 9.92 -17.43 -9.13
C SER A 87 10.17 -16.13 -8.35
N ALA A 88 11.20 -16.10 -7.51
CA ALA A 88 11.54 -14.97 -6.64
C ALA A 88 11.69 -13.63 -7.39
N ASN A 89 12.26 -13.66 -8.59
CA ASN A 89 12.56 -12.45 -9.37
C ASN A 89 11.57 -12.19 -10.50
N ARG A 90 10.46 -12.94 -10.57
CA ARG A 90 9.51 -12.83 -11.67
C ARG A 90 8.13 -12.43 -11.17
N TRP A 91 7.61 -11.34 -11.71
CA TRP A 91 6.34 -10.72 -11.39
C TRP A 91 5.55 -10.56 -12.70
N ASP A 92 4.71 -11.52 -13.01
CA ASP A 92 3.95 -11.52 -14.26
C ASP A 92 2.53 -11.02 -14.00
N ALA A 93 2.10 -10.00 -14.73
CA ALA A 93 0.70 -9.60 -14.68
C ALA A 93 -0.20 -10.71 -15.27
N ASP A 94 -1.28 -11.01 -14.57
CA ASP A 94 -2.31 -11.97 -14.99
C ASP A 94 -3.70 -11.45 -14.58
N GLY A 95 -4.30 -10.68 -15.48
CA GLY A 95 -5.60 -10.02 -15.29
C GLY A 95 -6.80 -10.87 -15.67
N ARG A 96 -6.63 -12.17 -15.94
CA ARG A 96 -7.75 -13.04 -16.32
C ARG A 96 -8.74 -13.21 -15.16
N PRO A 97 -10.05 -13.18 -15.44
CA PRO A 97 -11.09 -13.30 -14.41
C PRO A 97 -10.93 -14.51 -13.49
N GLU A 98 -10.55 -15.67 -14.04
CA GLU A 98 -10.37 -16.90 -13.28
C GLU A 98 -9.23 -16.77 -12.27
N LYS A 99 -8.12 -16.14 -12.69
CA LYS A 99 -6.96 -15.85 -11.80
C LYS A 99 -7.36 -14.88 -10.69
N LEU A 100 -8.03 -13.77 -11.03
CA LEU A 100 -8.46 -12.79 -10.06
C LEU A 100 -9.42 -13.38 -9.01
N LYS A 101 -10.33 -14.27 -9.45
CA LYS A 101 -11.23 -15.00 -8.54
C LYS A 101 -10.46 -15.98 -7.64
N GLN A 102 -9.51 -16.72 -8.20
CA GLN A 102 -8.66 -17.64 -7.44
C GLN A 102 -7.85 -16.89 -6.38
N ASP A 103 -7.29 -15.72 -6.74
CA ASP A 103 -6.53 -14.88 -5.82
C ASP A 103 -7.41 -14.39 -4.66
N LEU A 104 -8.63 -13.93 -4.95
CA LEU A 104 -9.57 -13.47 -3.94
C LEU A 104 -9.93 -14.58 -2.95
N GLU A 105 -10.33 -15.75 -3.44
CA GLU A 105 -10.69 -16.89 -2.58
C GLU A 105 -9.51 -17.31 -1.71
N GLY A 106 -8.30 -17.30 -2.28
CA GLY A 106 -7.07 -17.54 -1.54
C GLY A 106 -6.82 -16.52 -0.45
N SER A 107 -6.94 -15.21 -0.76
CA SER A 107 -6.74 -14.11 0.18
C SER A 107 -7.77 -14.13 1.33
N LEU A 108 -9.05 -14.35 1.02
CA LEU A 108 -10.11 -14.51 2.03
C LEU A 108 -9.77 -15.63 3.03
N LYS A 109 -9.33 -16.79 2.51
CA LYS A 109 -8.95 -17.93 3.35
C LYS A 109 -7.71 -17.63 4.21
N ARG A 110 -6.65 -17.07 3.63
CA ARG A 110 -5.39 -16.78 4.35
C ARG A 110 -5.57 -15.71 5.41
N LEU A 111 -6.30 -14.65 5.08
CA LEU A 111 -6.61 -13.56 6.00
C LEU A 111 -7.76 -13.90 6.98
N ARG A 112 -8.43 -15.05 6.83
CA ARG A 112 -9.57 -15.47 7.64
C ARG A 112 -10.69 -14.41 7.67
N LEU A 113 -11.02 -13.89 6.48
CA LEU A 113 -12.04 -12.86 6.26
C LEU A 113 -13.15 -13.40 5.36
N GLU A 114 -14.39 -12.96 5.58
CA GLU A 114 -15.51 -13.20 4.68
C GLU A 114 -15.56 -12.15 3.55
N ARG A 115 -14.98 -10.98 3.77
CA ARG A 115 -14.92 -9.87 2.83
C ARG A 115 -13.63 -9.08 2.98
N ILE A 116 -12.96 -8.77 1.86
CA ILE A 116 -11.79 -7.86 1.82
C ILE A 116 -12.26 -6.41 1.81
N ASP A 117 -11.68 -5.57 2.68
CA ASP A 117 -12.03 -4.16 2.77
C ASP A 117 -11.60 -3.35 1.55
N LEU A 118 -10.35 -3.52 1.08
CA LEU A 118 -9.82 -2.92 -0.13
C LEU A 118 -9.12 -4.00 -0.97
N TYR A 119 -9.66 -4.28 -2.15
CA TYR A 119 -9.07 -5.23 -3.08
C TYR A 119 -8.57 -4.53 -4.33
N GLN A 120 -7.29 -4.68 -4.65
CA GLN A 120 -6.63 -3.87 -5.67
C GLN A 120 -6.18 -4.70 -6.86
N LEU A 121 -6.46 -4.27 -8.08
CA LEU A 121 -5.78 -4.78 -9.26
C LEU A 121 -4.32 -4.32 -9.21
N HIS A 122 -3.39 -5.24 -9.01
CA HIS A 122 -1.98 -4.94 -8.70
C HIS A 122 -1.23 -4.32 -9.88
N ALA A 123 -1.57 -4.76 -11.10
CA ALA A 123 -1.03 -4.22 -12.34
C ALA A 123 -2.02 -4.45 -13.49
N VAL A 124 -1.88 -3.66 -14.56
CA VAL A 124 -2.60 -3.90 -15.82
C VAL A 124 -1.90 -5.03 -16.57
N ASP A 125 -2.67 -6.07 -16.93
CA ASP A 125 -2.20 -7.11 -17.83
C ASP A 125 -2.40 -6.66 -19.29
N PRO A 126 -1.33 -6.48 -20.08
CA PRO A 126 -1.46 -6.05 -21.47
C PRO A 126 -2.16 -7.09 -22.39
N LYS A 127 -2.32 -8.33 -21.92
CA LYS A 127 -2.95 -9.43 -22.66
C LYS A 127 -4.44 -9.54 -22.41
N VAL A 128 -4.97 -8.85 -21.40
CA VAL A 128 -6.38 -8.87 -21.00
C VAL A 128 -6.94 -7.46 -21.09
N PRO A 129 -8.07 -7.23 -21.78
CA PRO A 129 -8.70 -5.91 -21.75
C PRO A 129 -8.97 -5.46 -20.31
N LEU A 130 -8.59 -4.22 -19.99
CA LEU A 130 -8.70 -3.67 -18.63
C LEU A 130 -10.13 -3.78 -18.08
N GLU A 131 -11.12 -3.56 -18.93
CA GLU A 131 -12.53 -3.63 -18.59
C GLU A 131 -12.98 -5.05 -18.20
N VAL A 132 -12.36 -6.08 -18.75
CA VAL A 132 -12.62 -7.49 -18.40
C VAL A 132 -12.10 -7.77 -16.98
N SER A 133 -10.86 -7.37 -16.67
CA SER A 133 -10.29 -7.55 -15.32
C SER A 133 -11.10 -6.77 -14.27
N LEU A 134 -11.43 -5.51 -14.53
CA LEU A 134 -12.20 -4.69 -13.60
C LEU A 134 -13.67 -5.13 -13.51
N GLY A 135 -14.26 -5.64 -14.59
CA GLY A 135 -15.58 -6.26 -14.56
C GLY A 135 -15.64 -7.44 -13.61
N ALA A 136 -14.62 -8.31 -13.63
CA ALA A 136 -14.51 -9.42 -12.68
C ALA A 136 -14.44 -8.96 -11.22
N LEU A 137 -13.67 -7.89 -10.94
CA LEU A 137 -13.63 -7.30 -9.58
C LEU A 137 -14.99 -6.71 -9.17
N ALA A 138 -15.68 -6.03 -10.09
CA ALA A 138 -17.01 -5.48 -9.83
C ALA A 138 -18.04 -6.59 -9.56
N ASP A 139 -17.94 -7.74 -10.24
CA ASP A 139 -18.80 -8.90 -10.00
C ASP A 139 -18.57 -9.45 -8.59
N MET A 140 -17.31 -9.66 -8.20
CA MET A 140 -16.94 -10.11 -6.86
C MET A 140 -17.33 -9.11 -5.76
N GLN A 141 -17.35 -7.80 -6.07
CA GLN A 141 -17.88 -6.78 -5.19
C GLN A 141 -19.41 -6.91 -5.03
N ARG A 142 -20.15 -7.16 -6.13
CA ARG A 142 -21.60 -7.41 -6.08
C ARG A 142 -21.96 -8.70 -5.33
N GLU A 143 -21.06 -9.71 -5.35
CA GLU A 143 -21.16 -10.92 -4.52
C GLU A 143 -20.91 -10.65 -3.02
N GLY A 144 -20.50 -9.44 -2.64
CA GLY A 144 -20.22 -9.07 -1.25
C GLY A 144 -18.85 -9.48 -0.73
N LYS A 145 -17.98 -10.05 -1.57
CA LYS A 145 -16.64 -10.52 -1.19
C LYS A 145 -15.59 -9.40 -1.15
N ILE A 146 -15.85 -8.30 -1.84
CA ILE A 146 -15.02 -7.09 -1.88
C ILE A 146 -15.87 -5.92 -1.40
N ARG A 147 -15.36 -5.09 -0.49
CA ARG A 147 -16.02 -3.86 -0.07
C ARG A 147 -15.69 -2.72 -1.02
N HIS A 148 -14.40 -2.47 -1.26
CA HIS A 148 -13.91 -1.42 -2.15
C HIS A 148 -12.88 -1.95 -3.13
N ILE A 149 -12.90 -1.39 -4.35
CA ILE A 149 -11.96 -1.69 -5.41
C ILE A 149 -10.94 -0.56 -5.49
N GLY A 150 -9.65 -0.93 -5.52
CA GLY A 150 -8.54 -0.06 -5.85
C GLY A 150 -7.77 -0.55 -7.07
N VAL A 151 -6.83 0.27 -7.53
CA VAL A 151 -5.94 -0.07 -8.64
C VAL A 151 -4.51 0.33 -8.34
N SER A 152 -3.54 -0.31 -8.98
CA SER A 152 -2.12 -0.04 -8.78
C SER A 152 -1.39 0.05 -10.13
N ASN A 153 -0.46 1.01 -10.22
CA ASN A 153 0.33 1.28 -11.43
C ASN A 153 -0.52 1.73 -12.62
N PHE A 154 -1.45 2.65 -12.37
CA PHE A 154 -2.35 3.20 -13.38
C PHE A 154 -1.98 4.64 -13.75
N ASN A 155 -2.06 4.97 -15.04
CA ASN A 155 -2.08 6.34 -15.51
C ASN A 155 -3.51 6.90 -15.59
N ILE A 156 -3.65 8.21 -15.85
CA ILE A 156 -4.97 8.87 -15.89
C ILE A 156 -5.91 8.25 -16.92
N ASN A 157 -5.41 7.91 -18.13
CA ASN A 157 -6.25 7.31 -19.16
C ASN A 157 -6.84 5.96 -18.72
N GLN A 158 -6.01 5.13 -18.05
CA GLN A 158 -6.47 3.86 -17.47
C GLN A 158 -7.47 4.09 -16.33
N LEU A 159 -7.27 5.12 -15.50
CA LEU A 159 -8.20 5.49 -14.43
C LEU A 159 -9.57 5.93 -14.99
N GLU A 160 -9.58 6.75 -16.05
CA GLU A 160 -10.83 7.17 -16.71
C GLU A 160 -11.60 5.97 -17.27
N ARG A 161 -10.90 4.99 -17.84
CA ARG A 161 -11.52 3.74 -18.29
C ARG A 161 -12.02 2.91 -17.12
N ALA A 162 -11.20 2.75 -16.08
CA ALA A 162 -11.54 1.98 -14.88
C ALA A 162 -12.81 2.47 -14.20
N ARG A 163 -12.93 3.79 -14.05
CA ARG A 163 -14.08 4.45 -13.39
C ARG A 163 -15.40 4.31 -14.15
N LYS A 164 -15.36 3.96 -15.44
CA LYS A 164 -16.56 3.62 -16.21
C LYS A 164 -17.10 2.22 -15.90
N VAL A 165 -16.24 1.35 -15.35
CA VAL A 165 -16.56 -0.05 -15.04
C VAL A 165 -16.88 -0.25 -13.56
N ALA A 166 -16.10 0.37 -12.67
CA ALA A 166 -16.22 0.20 -11.23
C ALA A 166 -15.96 1.48 -10.46
N SER A 167 -16.48 1.56 -9.22
CA SER A 167 -16.16 2.65 -8.30
C SER A 167 -14.78 2.43 -7.71
N ILE A 168 -13.78 3.16 -8.21
CA ILE A 168 -12.40 3.10 -7.75
C ILE A 168 -12.22 4.06 -6.58
N VAL A 169 -11.80 3.56 -5.41
CA VAL A 169 -11.63 4.38 -4.20
C VAL A 169 -10.16 4.70 -3.90
N SER A 170 -9.22 3.98 -4.51
CA SER A 170 -7.79 4.22 -4.31
C SER A 170 -6.95 3.93 -5.54
N VAL A 171 -5.83 4.65 -5.63
CA VAL A 171 -4.76 4.41 -6.61
C VAL A 171 -3.46 4.19 -5.86
N GLN A 172 -2.73 3.13 -6.18
CA GLN A 172 -1.44 2.85 -5.57
C GLN A 172 -0.34 2.88 -6.64
N ASN A 173 0.42 3.96 -6.71
CA ASN A 173 1.51 4.13 -7.68
C ASN A 173 2.85 4.40 -6.97
N ARG A 174 3.94 4.19 -7.69
CA ARG A 174 5.26 4.60 -7.24
C ARG A 174 5.33 6.11 -7.10
N TYR A 175 5.68 6.56 -5.90
CA TYR A 175 5.78 7.98 -5.62
C TYR A 175 6.59 8.26 -4.35
N SER A 176 7.50 9.23 -4.43
CA SER A 176 8.31 9.69 -3.31
C SER A 176 8.87 11.08 -3.62
N ILE A 177 9.58 11.68 -2.68
CA ILE A 177 10.24 12.98 -2.87
C ILE A 177 11.26 12.98 -4.02
N VAL A 178 11.84 11.80 -4.36
CA VAL A 178 12.81 11.63 -5.45
C VAL A 178 12.22 11.00 -6.72
N ASP A 179 10.95 10.61 -6.68
CA ASP A 179 10.22 10.05 -7.82
C ASP A 179 8.82 10.64 -7.87
N ARG A 180 8.62 11.60 -8.73
CA ARG A 180 7.36 12.36 -8.89
C ARG A 180 6.64 12.08 -10.21
N ALA A 181 6.94 10.95 -10.85
CA ALA A 181 6.34 10.60 -12.14
C ALA A 181 4.81 10.47 -12.09
N SER A 182 4.23 10.29 -10.90
CA SER A 182 2.78 10.22 -10.68
C SER A 182 2.17 11.50 -10.09
N ASP A 183 2.82 12.68 -10.21
CA ASP A 183 2.27 13.94 -9.68
C ASP A 183 0.88 14.24 -10.27
N ASP A 184 0.67 14.03 -11.55
CA ASP A 184 -0.60 14.19 -12.25
C ASP A 184 -1.68 13.23 -11.72
N VAL A 185 -1.30 12.01 -11.37
CA VAL A 185 -2.21 11.01 -10.78
C VAL A 185 -2.58 11.39 -9.34
N VAL A 186 -1.64 11.96 -8.55
CA VAL A 186 -1.95 12.50 -7.20
C VAL A 186 -3.00 13.59 -7.30
N ASP A 187 -2.81 14.57 -8.21
CA ASP A 187 -3.74 15.68 -8.42
C ASP A 187 -5.11 15.18 -8.93
N TYR A 188 -5.10 14.18 -9.80
CA TYR A 188 -6.32 13.52 -10.24
C TYR A 188 -7.06 12.83 -9.08
N CYS A 189 -6.35 12.12 -8.21
CA CYS A 189 -6.92 11.48 -7.03
C CYS A 189 -7.54 12.49 -6.07
N GLU A 190 -6.86 13.61 -5.80
CA GLU A 190 -7.36 14.69 -4.96
C GLU A 190 -8.65 15.28 -5.53
N LYS A 191 -8.66 15.62 -6.83
CA LYS A 191 -9.84 16.15 -7.52
C LYS A 191 -11.07 15.23 -7.45
N HIS A 192 -10.84 13.91 -7.41
CA HIS A 192 -11.90 12.91 -7.45
C HIS A 192 -12.19 12.23 -6.11
N GLY A 193 -11.53 12.66 -5.02
CA GLY A 193 -11.73 12.11 -3.68
C GLY A 193 -11.28 10.66 -3.52
N MET A 194 -10.31 10.20 -4.33
CA MET A 194 -9.71 8.88 -4.23
C MET A 194 -8.45 8.93 -3.36
N ALA A 195 -8.22 7.91 -2.51
CA ALA A 195 -6.98 7.80 -1.77
C ALA A 195 -5.81 7.49 -2.72
N PHE A 196 -4.66 8.16 -2.52
CA PHE A 196 -3.42 7.84 -3.21
C PHE A 196 -2.44 7.16 -2.25
N LEU A 197 -2.04 5.94 -2.57
CA LEU A 197 -1.13 5.12 -1.77
C LEU A 197 0.25 5.10 -2.44
N PRO A 198 1.23 5.88 -1.99
CA PRO A 198 2.57 5.83 -2.55
C PRO A 198 3.27 4.52 -2.17
N TRP A 199 3.59 3.66 -3.14
CA TRP A 199 4.53 2.57 -2.88
C TRP A 199 5.98 3.05 -3.09
N TYR A 200 6.93 2.47 -2.37
CA TYR A 200 8.29 2.98 -2.19
C TYR A 200 8.35 4.43 -1.69
N PRO A 201 7.60 4.78 -0.64
CA PRO A 201 7.53 6.16 -0.14
C PRO A 201 8.88 6.73 0.30
N LEU A 202 9.85 5.87 0.64
CA LEU A 202 11.23 6.22 0.98
C LEU A 202 12.21 5.98 -0.20
N GLY A 203 11.71 5.79 -1.44
CA GLY A 203 12.53 5.62 -2.63
C GLY A 203 13.52 4.46 -2.55
N ASP A 204 13.14 3.35 -1.93
CA ASP A 204 14.00 2.18 -1.65
C ASP A 204 15.31 2.57 -0.91
N GLY A 205 15.21 3.53 0.01
CA GLY A 205 16.34 4.08 0.78
C GLY A 205 17.10 5.23 0.09
N GLN A 206 16.82 5.55 -1.17
CA GLN A 206 17.49 6.66 -1.88
C GLN A 206 17.20 8.01 -1.23
N VAL A 207 15.96 8.22 -0.78
CA VAL A 207 15.53 9.45 -0.08
C VAL A 207 16.39 9.68 1.17
N LEU A 208 16.72 8.61 1.90
CA LEU A 208 17.51 8.68 3.14
C LEU A 208 18.93 9.21 2.89
N ASN A 209 19.42 9.10 1.66
CA ASN A 209 20.75 9.56 1.26
C ASN A 209 20.77 10.95 0.61
N GLY A 210 19.59 11.51 0.33
CA GLY A 210 19.44 12.83 -0.29
C GLY A 210 20.01 13.96 0.58
N SER A 211 20.92 14.76 0.04
CA SER A 211 21.60 15.84 0.78
C SER A 211 20.64 16.88 1.34
N LYS A 212 19.58 17.24 0.58
CA LYS A 212 18.56 18.21 1.02
C LYS A 212 17.73 17.64 2.18
N VAL A 213 17.27 16.39 2.07
CA VAL A 213 16.49 15.72 3.12
C VAL A 213 17.30 15.59 4.40
N LYS A 214 18.58 15.14 4.32
CA LYS A 214 19.48 15.05 5.48
C LYS A 214 19.72 16.41 6.15
N LYS A 215 19.95 17.46 5.35
CA LYS A 215 20.17 18.80 5.87
C LYS A 215 18.93 19.34 6.60
N LEU A 216 17.74 19.14 6.04
CA LEU A 216 16.51 19.54 6.69
C LEU A 216 16.25 18.70 7.95
N ALA A 217 16.40 17.40 7.89
CA ALA A 217 16.23 16.51 9.03
C ALA A 217 17.10 16.93 10.23
N LEU A 218 18.38 17.21 9.98
CA LEU A 218 19.29 17.70 11.01
C LEU A 218 18.83 19.05 11.60
N LYS A 219 18.36 19.97 10.75
CA LYS A 219 17.89 21.29 11.16
C LYS A 219 16.70 21.24 12.11
N ILE A 220 15.75 20.32 11.87
CA ILE A 220 14.50 20.23 12.64
C ILE A 220 14.51 19.12 13.71
N GLY A 221 15.64 18.44 13.91
CA GLY A 221 15.76 17.37 14.89
C GLY A 221 14.95 16.12 14.55
N ALA A 222 14.74 15.84 13.25
CA ALA A 222 14.03 14.67 12.75
C ALA A 222 14.97 13.74 11.98
N THR A 223 14.47 12.56 11.61
CA THR A 223 15.22 11.66 10.72
C THR A 223 14.88 11.93 9.25
N PRO A 224 15.73 11.53 8.30
CA PRO A 224 15.43 11.60 6.87
C PRO A 224 14.15 10.87 6.47
N ALA A 225 13.83 9.73 7.10
CA ALA A 225 12.59 8.99 6.87
C ALA A 225 11.37 9.78 7.32
N GLN A 226 11.43 10.40 8.50
CA GLN A 226 10.35 11.24 9.00
C GLN A 226 10.10 12.45 8.10
N VAL A 227 11.14 13.13 7.63
CA VAL A 227 11.02 14.26 6.69
C VAL A 227 10.35 13.81 5.39
N ALA A 228 10.75 12.66 4.84
CA ALA A 228 10.18 12.14 3.60
C ALA A 228 8.69 11.76 3.75
N ILE A 229 8.31 11.13 4.85
CA ILE A 229 6.91 10.78 5.13
C ILE A 229 6.07 12.04 5.38
N ALA A 230 6.58 12.99 6.16
CA ALA A 230 5.91 14.26 6.41
C ALA A 230 5.70 15.06 5.11
N TRP A 231 6.69 15.05 4.21
CA TRP A 231 6.56 15.66 2.88
C TRP A 231 5.42 15.00 2.06
N LEU A 232 5.32 13.66 2.05
CA LEU A 232 4.22 12.96 1.40
C LEU A 232 2.87 13.39 1.98
N LEU A 233 2.75 13.43 3.31
CA LEU A 233 1.53 13.85 3.99
C LEU A 233 1.14 15.30 3.69
N ALA A 234 2.12 16.18 3.49
CA ALA A 234 1.91 17.57 3.13
C ALA A 234 1.54 17.77 1.65
N ARG A 235 1.92 16.82 0.75
CA ARG A 235 1.68 16.91 -0.69
C ARG A 235 0.20 16.93 -1.07
N SER A 236 -0.64 16.16 -0.35
CA SER A 236 -2.08 16.11 -0.64
C SER A 236 -2.86 15.53 0.55
N PRO A 237 -4.10 16.01 0.79
CA PRO A 237 -4.97 15.45 1.83
C PRO A 237 -5.42 14.00 1.56
N VAL A 238 -5.34 13.53 0.32
CA VAL A 238 -5.69 12.16 -0.06
C VAL A 238 -4.50 11.18 0.03
N MET A 239 -3.32 11.67 0.41
CA MET A 239 -2.11 10.86 0.55
C MET A 239 -2.21 9.92 1.74
N LEU A 240 -1.97 8.61 1.48
CA LEU A 240 -1.92 7.54 2.47
C LEU A 240 -0.59 6.77 2.31
N PRO A 241 0.52 7.28 2.84
CA PRO A 241 1.80 6.58 2.79
C PRO A 241 1.74 5.24 3.52
N ILE A 242 2.38 4.23 2.93
CA ILE A 242 2.44 2.86 3.44
C ILE A 242 3.90 2.40 3.61
N PRO A 243 4.71 3.10 4.42
CA PRO A 243 6.09 2.67 4.64
C PRO A 243 6.13 1.29 5.27
N GLY A 244 6.92 0.38 4.66
CA GLY A 244 7.12 -0.98 5.13
C GLY A 244 8.51 -1.15 5.75
N THR A 245 8.59 -1.93 6.81
CA THR A 245 9.85 -2.27 7.49
C THR A 245 9.76 -3.64 8.17
N SER A 246 10.92 -4.24 8.44
CA SER A 246 11.11 -5.42 9.28
C SER A 246 11.71 -5.09 10.67
N SER A 247 11.91 -3.78 10.99
CA SER A 247 12.45 -3.31 12.28
C SER A 247 11.38 -2.58 13.06
N VAL A 248 11.28 -2.87 14.36
CA VAL A 248 10.38 -2.15 15.29
C VAL A 248 10.82 -0.71 15.43
N GLU A 249 12.12 -0.45 15.51
CA GLU A 249 12.69 0.90 15.64
C GLU A 249 12.32 1.76 14.42
N HIS A 250 12.51 1.24 13.21
CA HIS A 250 12.11 1.96 11.99
C HIS A 250 10.59 2.13 11.87
N LEU A 251 9.80 1.18 12.40
CA LEU A 251 8.35 1.33 12.44
C LEU A 251 7.94 2.49 13.34
N GLU A 252 8.49 2.57 14.56
CA GLU A 252 8.22 3.65 15.52
C GLU A 252 8.64 5.01 14.95
N GLU A 253 9.80 5.06 14.30
CA GLU A 253 10.28 6.24 13.59
C GLU A 253 9.31 6.69 12.47
N ASN A 254 8.87 5.75 11.63
CA ASN A 254 7.94 6.03 10.54
C ASN A 254 6.58 6.50 11.06
N VAL A 255 6.05 5.89 12.12
CA VAL A 255 4.76 6.27 12.69
C VAL A 255 4.83 7.66 13.33
N ALA A 256 5.92 7.99 14.01
CA ALA A 256 6.13 9.32 14.59
C ALA A 256 6.11 10.45 13.53
N ALA A 257 6.45 10.14 12.27
CA ALA A 257 6.38 11.09 11.17
C ALA A 257 4.97 11.64 10.89
N ALA A 258 3.92 10.91 11.29
CA ALA A 258 2.54 11.35 11.10
C ALA A 258 2.18 12.62 11.88
N SER A 259 2.95 12.93 12.93
CA SER A 259 2.81 14.15 13.76
C SER A 259 3.79 15.25 13.37
N LEU A 260 4.66 15.04 12.38
CA LEU A 260 5.64 16.03 11.94
C LEU A 260 5.03 16.92 10.87
N GLU A 261 4.89 18.20 11.17
CA GLU A 261 4.43 19.22 10.24
C GLU A 261 5.63 20.00 9.67
N LEU A 262 5.74 20.05 8.35
CA LEU A 262 6.73 20.85 7.65
C LEU A 262 6.11 22.19 7.25
N SER A 263 6.78 23.31 7.59
CA SER A 263 6.39 24.63 7.13
C SER A 263 6.53 24.78 5.61
N ALA A 264 5.84 25.76 5.02
CA ALA A 264 5.96 26.07 3.60
C ALA A 264 7.41 26.34 3.16
N GLY A 265 8.20 27.01 4.03
CA GLY A 265 9.62 27.26 3.78
C GLY A 265 10.45 25.97 3.76
N GLU A 266 10.15 25.01 4.62
CA GLU A 266 10.83 23.69 4.66
C GLU A 266 10.46 22.81 3.48
N LEU A 267 9.17 22.82 3.09
CA LEU A 267 8.71 22.11 1.88
C LEU A 267 9.40 22.62 0.61
N SER A 268 9.64 23.93 0.51
CA SER A 268 10.31 24.53 -0.65
C SER A 268 11.78 24.17 -0.79
N LEU A 269 12.42 23.64 0.26
CA LEU A 269 13.82 23.18 0.25
C LEU A 269 13.96 21.77 -0.36
N LEU A 270 12.87 21.03 -0.46
CA LEU A 270 12.80 19.63 -0.87
C LEU A 270 12.32 19.51 -2.31
#